data_cc3da36571e9f3eefce51cccd6387365
#
_entry.id   cc3da36571e9f3eefce51cccd6387365
#
_cell.length_a   1.000
_cell.length_b   1.000
_cell.length_c   1.000
_cell.angle_alpha   90.00
_cell.angle_beta   90.00
_cell.angle_gamma   90.00
#
_symmetry.space_group_name_H-M   'P 1'
#
loop_
_entity.id
_entity.type
_entity.pdbx_description
1 polymer ?
#
loop_
_entity_poly.entity_id
_entity_poly.type
_entity_poly.pdbx_seq_one_letter_code
_entity_poly.pdbx_strand_id
1 'polypeptide(L)'
;LADKLDISEGFNFRYVERMESNINSADSLSSIAAESYWKACNYLNDNEKNNILPFIVYGGWVESQYLTVASNDLKNTREQIMNQREGLLSLINYLYEVMIESTAFYYNYDIKHIIMDLNNIKKLYDKVSDNSIDAQTYSKISDCIKTMRTELIDPNKN
;
A
#
# COMPACT_ATOMS: atom_id res chain seq x y z
N LEU A 1 9.79 -3.28 14.19
CA LEU A 1 10.15 -3.78 12.86
C LEU A 1 11.25 -2.93 12.22
N ALA A 2 11.10 -1.62 12.17
CA ALA A 2 12.09 -0.70 11.62
C ALA A 2 13.49 -0.90 12.24
N ASP A 3 13.59 -1.08 13.56
CA ASP A 3 14.86 -1.36 14.25
C ASP A 3 15.49 -2.69 13.79
N LYS A 4 14.68 -3.74 13.58
CA LYS A 4 15.17 -5.02 13.07
C LYS A 4 15.71 -4.95 11.65
N LEU A 5 15.20 -4.02 10.85
CA LEU A 5 15.65 -3.77 9.47
C LEU A 5 16.73 -2.70 9.40
N ASP A 6 17.11 -2.12 10.55
CA ASP A 6 18.08 -1.03 10.65
C ASP A 6 17.70 0.17 9.73
N ILE A 7 16.43 0.55 9.79
CA ILE A 7 15.85 1.66 9.02
C ILE A 7 15.14 2.70 9.91
N SER A 8 15.24 2.59 11.22
CA SER A 8 14.53 3.45 12.18
C SER A 8 14.87 4.94 12.00
N GLU A 9 16.10 5.25 11.62
CA GLU A 9 16.53 6.63 11.37
C GLU A 9 15.84 7.28 10.15
N GLY A 10 15.37 6.44 9.19
CA GLY A 10 14.58 6.90 8.04
C GLY A 10 13.15 7.30 8.40
N PHE A 11 12.67 6.88 9.58
CA PHE A 11 11.30 7.12 10.05
C PHE A 11 11.31 8.05 11.26
N ASN A 12 11.15 9.34 11.00
CA ASN A 12 11.20 10.35 12.06
C ASN A 12 9.81 10.52 12.72
N PHE A 13 9.67 10.12 13.98
CA PHE A 13 8.44 10.24 14.78
C PHE A 13 7.89 11.67 14.87
N ARG A 14 8.69 12.70 14.64
CA ARG A 14 8.22 14.10 14.56
C ARG A 14 7.15 14.31 13.48
N TYR A 15 7.10 13.45 12.44
CA TYR A 15 6.03 13.51 11.45
C TYR A 15 4.71 13.05 12.01
N VAL A 16 4.69 12.06 12.93
CA VAL A 16 3.49 11.62 13.63
C VAL A 16 2.93 12.75 14.49
N GLU A 17 3.78 13.39 15.29
CA GLU A 17 3.38 14.55 16.12
C GLU A 17 2.83 15.71 15.27
N ARG A 18 3.46 15.98 14.12
CA ARG A 18 2.99 17.01 13.18
C ARG A 18 1.63 16.63 12.57
N MET A 19 1.41 15.36 12.21
CA MET A 19 0.14 14.87 11.69
C MET A 19 -0.96 14.97 12.74
N GLU A 20 -0.69 14.55 13.98
CA GLU A 20 -1.64 14.67 15.10
C GLU A 20 -2.04 16.13 15.36
N SER A 21 -1.07 17.04 15.31
CA SER A 21 -1.31 18.48 15.49
C SER A 21 -2.09 19.12 14.33
N ASN A 22 -2.18 18.46 13.18
CA ASN A 22 -2.86 18.94 11.98
C ASN A 22 -4.03 18.04 11.55
N ILE A 23 -4.60 17.24 12.46
CA ILE A 23 -5.59 16.19 12.15
C ILE A 23 -6.85 16.72 11.45
N ASN A 24 -7.17 17.98 11.62
CA ASN A 24 -8.34 18.64 11.02
C ASN A 24 -8.01 19.33 9.68
N SER A 25 -6.79 19.23 9.16
CA SER A 25 -6.37 19.88 7.91
C SER A 25 -5.88 18.84 6.90
N ALA A 26 -6.73 18.45 5.97
CA ALA A 26 -6.41 17.47 4.93
C ALA A 26 -5.18 17.86 4.10
N ASP A 27 -5.07 19.14 3.72
CA ASP A 27 -3.94 19.66 2.94
C ASP A 27 -2.63 19.57 3.73
N SER A 28 -2.66 19.95 5.00
CA SER A 28 -1.49 19.83 5.88
C SER A 28 -1.07 18.38 6.07
N LEU A 29 -2.03 17.48 6.32
CA LEU A 29 -1.77 16.04 6.46
C LEU A 29 -1.14 15.46 5.19
N SER A 30 -1.69 15.79 4.02
CA SER A 30 -1.16 15.35 2.73
C SER A 30 0.28 15.83 2.50
N SER A 31 0.55 17.10 2.80
CA SER A 31 1.89 17.68 2.68
C SER A 31 2.90 17.02 3.64
N ILE A 32 2.51 16.81 4.90
CA ILE A 32 3.37 16.16 5.90
C ILE A 32 3.64 14.70 5.53
N ALA A 33 2.63 13.98 5.05
CA ALA A 33 2.78 12.60 4.61
C ALA A 33 3.73 12.49 3.40
N ALA A 34 3.59 13.38 2.40
CA ALA A 34 4.49 13.43 1.25
C ALA A 34 5.93 13.73 1.67
N GLU A 35 6.15 14.72 2.55
CA GLU A 35 7.48 15.05 3.08
C GLU A 35 8.11 13.85 3.81
N SER A 36 7.33 13.17 4.67
CA SER A 36 7.77 11.99 5.40
C SER A 36 8.18 10.85 4.45
N TYR A 37 7.35 10.60 3.44
CA TYR A 37 7.62 9.58 2.42
C TYR A 37 8.92 9.85 1.66
N TRP A 38 9.11 11.08 1.16
CA TRP A 38 10.33 11.46 0.44
C TRP A 38 11.58 11.32 1.29
N LYS A 39 11.50 11.68 2.56
CA LYS A 39 12.64 11.51 3.48
C LYS A 39 12.97 10.03 3.73
N ALA A 40 11.96 9.19 3.89
CA ALA A 40 12.16 7.74 4.03
C ALA A 40 12.81 7.16 2.75
N CYS A 41 12.33 7.53 1.56
CA CYS A 41 12.92 7.09 0.29
C CYS A 41 14.39 7.52 0.15
N ASN A 42 14.70 8.78 0.45
CA ASN A 42 16.08 9.27 0.38
C ASN A 42 16.98 8.52 1.37
N TYR A 43 16.53 8.30 2.61
CA TYR A 43 17.28 7.54 3.59
C TYR A 43 17.57 6.10 3.10
N LEU A 44 16.58 5.42 2.54
CA LEU A 44 16.76 4.07 2.01
C LEU A 44 17.75 4.05 0.84
N ASN A 45 17.68 5.04 -0.04
CA ASN A 45 18.60 5.19 -1.15
C ASN A 45 20.05 5.45 -0.68
N ASP A 46 20.23 6.38 0.24
CA ASP A 46 21.54 6.79 0.75
C ASP A 46 22.23 5.68 1.57
N ASN A 47 21.45 4.73 2.09
CA ASN A 47 21.93 3.59 2.87
C ASN A 47 21.90 2.26 2.10
N GLU A 48 21.74 2.28 0.78
CA GLU A 48 21.68 1.09 -0.10
C GLU A 48 20.57 0.08 0.28
N LYS A 49 19.46 0.58 0.85
CA LYS A 49 18.30 -0.21 1.32
C LYS A 49 17.07 -0.10 0.41
N ASN A 50 17.27 0.24 -0.85
CA ASN A 50 16.18 0.39 -1.82
C ASN A 50 15.38 -0.91 -2.04
N ASN A 51 15.97 -2.06 -1.71
CA ASN A 51 15.31 -3.35 -1.74
C ASN A 51 14.12 -3.47 -0.77
N ILE A 52 13.97 -2.55 0.18
CA ILE A 52 12.85 -2.52 1.14
C ILE A 52 11.68 -1.69 0.58
N LEU A 53 11.96 -0.72 -0.30
CA LEU A 53 10.96 0.22 -0.79
C LEU A 53 9.72 -0.43 -1.43
N PRO A 54 9.82 -1.47 -2.26
CA PRO A 54 8.64 -2.14 -2.84
C PRO A 54 7.66 -2.67 -1.79
N PHE A 55 8.19 -3.18 -0.66
CA PHE A 55 7.37 -3.69 0.44
C PHE A 55 6.69 -2.57 1.22
N ILE A 56 7.38 -1.42 1.38
CA ILE A 56 6.80 -0.23 2.03
C ILE A 56 5.63 0.31 1.19
N VAL A 57 5.83 0.45 -0.13
CA VAL A 57 4.79 0.95 -1.04
C VAL A 57 3.60 0.00 -1.07
N TYR A 58 3.84 -1.31 -1.16
CA TYR A 58 2.78 -2.32 -1.11
C TYR A 58 2.02 -2.29 0.22
N GLY A 59 2.73 -2.31 1.35
CA GLY A 59 2.11 -2.28 2.68
C GLY A 59 1.28 -1.02 2.91
N GLY A 60 1.79 0.14 2.48
CA GLY A 60 1.07 1.41 2.53
C GLY A 60 -0.21 1.38 1.69
N TRP A 61 -0.17 0.80 0.49
CA TRP A 61 -1.35 0.63 -0.34
C TRP A 61 -2.38 -0.28 0.34
N VAL A 62 -1.97 -1.44 0.85
CA VAL A 62 -2.88 -2.39 1.53
C VAL A 62 -3.53 -1.75 2.75
N GLU A 63 -2.77 -1.05 3.60
CA GLU A 63 -3.31 -0.39 4.79
C GLU A 63 -4.30 0.71 4.42
N SER A 64 -4.00 1.52 3.40
CA SER A 64 -4.93 2.54 2.89
C SER A 64 -6.25 1.92 2.43
N GLN A 65 -6.20 0.81 1.68
CA GLN A 65 -7.39 0.10 1.25
C GLN A 65 -8.16 -0.51 2.44
N TYR A 66 -7.43 -1.07 3.41
CA TYR A 66 -8.04 -1.65 4.60
C TYR A 66 -8.80 -0.60 5.42
N LEU A 67 -8.21 0.56 5.66
CA LEU A 67 -8.87 1.67 6.35
C LEU A 67 -10.13 2.13 5.62
N THR A 68 -10.08 2.12 4.28
CA THR A 68 -11.25 2.43 3.44
C THR A 68 -12.36 1.41 3.64
N VAL A 69 -12.09 0.10 3.55
CA VAL A 69 -13.12 -0.94 3.69
C VAL A 69 -13.59 -1.15 5.13
N ALA A 70 -12.81 -0.72 6.11
CA ALA A 70 -13.19 -0.73 7.52
C ALA A 70 -14.07 0.46 7.92
N SER A 71 -14.19 1.46 7.06
CA SER A 71 -15.09 2.60 7.26
C SER A 71 -16.55 2.16 7.27
N ASN A 72 -17.35 2.77 8.16
CA ASN A 72 -18.78 2.50 8.25
C ASN A 72 -19.63 3.23 7.19
N ASP A 73 -19.02 4.04 6.32
CA ASP A 73 -19.68 4.78 5.25
C ASP A 73 -19.65 4.00 3.93
N LEU A 74 -20.57 3.06 3.78
CA LEU A 74 -20.63 2.17 2.62
C LEU A 74 -20.76 2.88 1.27
N LYS A 75 -21.38 4.07 1.22
CA LYS A 75 -21.53 4.80 -0.05
C LYS A 75 -20.22 5.40 -0.50
N ASN A 76 -19.56 6.17 0.35
CA ASN A 76 -18.27 6.77 0.05
C ASN A 76 -17.17 5.72 -0.10
N THR A 77 -17.24 4.63 0.67
CA THR A 77 -16.27 3.52 0.60
C THR A 77 -16.25 2.85 -0.80
N ARG A 78 -17.42 2.62 -1.41
CA ARG A 78 -17.48 2.02 -2.77
C ARG A 78 -16.86 2.94 -3.81
N GLU A 79 -17.14 4.22 -3.76
CA GLU A 79 -16.55 5.22 -4.66
C GLU A 79 -15.04 5.33 -4.45
N GLN A 80 -14.58 5.38 -3.21
CA GLN A 80 -13.16 5.42 -2.89
C GLN A 80 -12.42 4.18 -3.39
N ILE A 81 -12.99 2.98 -3.23
CA ILE A 81 -12.39 1.75 -3.78
C ILE A 81 -12.29 1.84 -5.31
N MET A 82 -13.34 2.31 -5.99
CA MET A 82 -13.29 2.46 -7.46
C MET A 82 -12.18 3.42 -7.90
N ASN A 83 -12.01 4.53 -7.20
CA ASN A 83 -10.97 5.51 -7.49
C ASN A 83 -9.55 4.97 -7.29
N GLN A 84 -9.39 3.85 -6.58
CA GLN A 84 -8.08 3.20 -6.36
C GLN A 84 -7.65 2.27 -7.51
N ARG A 85 -8.46 2.10 -8.53
CA ARG A 85 -8.12 1.23 -9.68
C ARG A 85 -6.82 1.66 -10.37
N GLU A 86 -6.65 2.94 -10.61
CA GLU A 86 -5.44 3.48 -11.24
C GLU A 86 -4.22 3.32 -10.32
N GLY A 87 -4.38 3.55 -9.02
CA GLY A 87 -3.33 3.31 -8.03
C GLY A 87 -2.89 1.84 -7.97
N LEU A 88 -3.85 0.91 -8.07
CA LEU A 88 -3.57 -0.53 -8.17
C LEU A 88 -2.76 -0.87 -9.41
N LEU A 89 -3.13 -0.34 -10.57
CA LEU A 89 -2.41 -0.58 -11.83
C LEU A 89 -0.99 0.01 -11.77
N SER A 90 -0.84 1.19 -11.22
CA SER A 90 0.47 1.84 -11.03
C SER A 90 1.37 1.03 -10.10
N LEU A 91 0.82 0.50 -9.00
CA LEU A 91 1.54 -0.37 -8.07
C LEU A 91 2.00 -1.68 -8.75
N ILE A 92 1.11 -2.32 -9.49
CA ILE A 92 1.43 -3.56 -10.23
C ILE A 92 2.58 -3.30 -11.23
N ASN A 93 2.50 -2.22 -12.00
CA ASN A 93 3.53 -1.85 -12.98
C ASN A 93 4.86 -1.56 -12.29
N TYR A 94 4.87 -0.78 -11.21
CA TYR A 94 6.05 -0.51 -10.41
C TYR A 94 6.73 -1.80 -9.93
N LEU A 95 5.97 -2.76 -9.39
CA LEU A 95 6.52 -4.03 -8.92
C LEU A 95 7.09 -4.89 -10.06
N TYR A 96 6.48 -4.86 -11.23
CA TYR A 96 7.05 -5.51 -12.42
C TYR A 96 8.35 -4.87 -12.86
N GLU A 97 8.45 -3.54 -12.89
CA GLU A 97 9.67 -2.81 -13.22
C GLU A 97 10.80 -3.17 -12.25
N VAL A 98 10.54 -3.09 -10.94
CA VAL A 98 11.49 -3.50 -9.90
C VAL A 98 11.96 -4.95 -10.08
N MET A 99 11.04 -5.86 -10.40
CA MET A 99 11.35 -7.27 -10.63
C MET A 99 12.24 -7.48 -11.87
N ILE A 100 12.05 -6.68 -12.93
CA ILE A 100 12.84 -6.77 -14.17
C ILE A 100 14.22 -6.15 -13.98
N GLU A 101 14.32 -5.02 -13.29
CA GLU A 101 15.58 -4.28 -13.12
C GLU A 101 16.54 -4.95 -12.14
N SER A 102 16.06 -5.81 -11.26
CA SER A 102 16.90 -6.46 -10.24
C SER A 102 16.79 -7.98 -10.26
N THR A 103 17.90 -8.64 -10.50
CA THR A 103 18.00 -10.12 -10.44
C THR A 103 17.58 -10.65 -9.06
N ALA A 104 17.86 -9.91 -7.99
CA ALA A 104 17.46 -10.27 -6.64
C ALA A 104 15.93 -10.30 -6.47
N PHE A 105 15.22 -9.35 -7.07
CA PHE A 105 13.76 -9.33 -7.07
C PHE A 105 13.14 -10.31 -8.06
N TYR A 106 13.77 -10.57 -9.17
CA TYR A 106 13.26 -11.54 -10.16
C TYR A 106 13.07 -12.94 -9.55
N TYR A 107 13.93 -13.35 -8.63
CA TYR A 107 13.83 -14.63 -7.93
C TYR A 107 13.15 -14.51 -6.56
N ASN A 108 12.77 -13.30 -6.13
CA ASN A 108 12.12 -13.10 -4.84
C ASN A 108 10.70 -13.66 -4.86
N TYR A 109 10.44 -14.63 -3.99
CA TYR A 109 9.15 -15.29 -3.87
C TYR A 109 8.05 -14.33 -3.41
N ASP A 110 8.37 -13.45 -2.46
CA ASP A 110 7.39 -12.54 -1.87
C ASP A 110 6.89 -11.50 -2.89
N ILE A 111 7.78 -10.93 -3.70
CA ILE A 111 7.39 -10.00 -4.77
C ILE A 111 6.46 -10.67 -5.79
N LYS A 112 6.75 -11.92 -6.18
CA LYS A 112 5.87 -12.66 -7.10
C LYS A 112 4.50 -12.94 -6.50
N HIS A 113 4.47 -13.29 -5.22
CA HIS A 113 3.21 -13.49 -4.49
C HIS A 113 2.39 -12.20 -4.41
N ILE A 114 3.03 -11.09 -4.05
CA ILE A 114 2.40 -9.76 -4.02
C ILE A 114 1.79 -9.41 -5.38
N ILE A 115 2.55 -9.57 -6.46
CA ILE A 115 2.05 -9.29 -7.82
C ILE A 115 0.87 -10.21 -8.17
N MET A 116 0.89 -11.48 -7.77
CA MET A 116 -0.22 -12.40 -8.00
C MET A 116 -1.49 -11.96 -7.27
N ASP A 117 -1.38 -11.57 -6.01
CA ASP A 117 -2.51 -11.13 -5.20
C ASP A 117 -3.12 -9.82 -5.72
N LEU A 118 -2.28 -8.86 -6.08
CA LEU A 118 -2.72 -7.61 -6.71
C LEU A 118 -3.42 -7.86 -8.06
N ASN A 119 -2.92 -8.81 -8.87
CA ASN A 119 -3.58 -9.20 -10.11
C ASN A 119 -4.93 -9.90 -9.87
N ASN A 120 -5.09 -10.62 -8.77
CA ASN A 120 -6.38 -11.22 -8.41
C ASN A 120 -7.42 -10.13 -8.05
N ILE A 121 -7.03 -9.09 -7.31
CA ILE A 121 -7.89 -7.93 -7.08
C ILE A 121 -8.19 -7.21 -8.39
N LYS A 122 -7.16 -6.98 -9.24
CA LYS A 122 -7.34 -6.36 -10.56
C LYS A 122 -8.43 -7.06 -11.38
N LYS A 123 -8.46 -8.39 -11.41
CA LYS A 123 -9.50 -9.17 -12.12
C LYS A 123 -10.92 -8.90 -11.58
N LEU A 124 -11.05 -8.52 -10.31
CA LEU A 124 -12.35 -8.12 -9.75
C LEU A 124 -12.74 -6.72 -10.25
N TYR A 125 -11.80 -5.78 -10.29
CA TYR A 125 -12.02 -4.46 -10.87
C TYR A 125 -12.35 -4.51 -12.36
N ASP A 126 -11.75 -5.43 -13.11
CA ASP A 126 -11.99 -5.59 -14.56
C ASP A 126 -13.41 -6.11 -14.88
N LYS A 127 -14.15 -6.63 -13.89
CA LYS A 127 -15.56 -7.04 -14.03
C LYS A 127 -16.54 -5.90 -13.77
N VAL A 128 -16.05 -4.77 -13.29
CA VAL A 128 -16.90 -3.62 -12.96
C VAL A 128 -17.15 -2.80 -14.22
N SER A 129 -18.42 -2.65 -14.60
CA SER A 129 -18.87 -1.77 -15.68
C SER A 129 -19.47 -0.48 -15.10
N ASP A 130 -19.39 0.62 -15.87
CA ASP A 130 -20.09 1.88 -15.59
C ASP A 130 -19.80 2.56 -14.25
N ASN A 131 -18.55 2.46 -13.77
CA ASN A 131 -18.08 3.06 -12.51
C ASN A 131 -18.93 2.70 -11.27
N SER A 132 -19.66 1.59 -11.32
CA SER A 132 -20.44 1.10 -10.19
C SER A 132 -20.00 -0.30 -9.76
N ILE A 133 -19.69 -0.47 -8.49
CA ILE A 133 -19.39 -1.76 -7.87
C ILE A 133 -20.70 -2.37 -7.31
N ASP A 134 -21.06 -3.57 -7.76
CA ASP A 134 -22.11 -4.34 -7.12
C ASP A 134 -21.69 -4.86 -5.73
N ALA A 135 -22.65 -5.21 -4.89
CA ALA A 135 -22.40 -5.63 -3.52
C ALA A 135 -21.53 -6.91 -3.42
N GLN A 136 -21.65 -7.82 -4.38
CA GLN A 136 -20.88 -9.07 -4.37
C GLN A 136 -19.42 -8.83 -4.75
N THR A 137 -19.16 -8.01 -5.77
CA THR A 137 -17.81 -7.62 -6.20
C THR A 137 -17.11 -6.80 -5.12
N TYR A 138 -17.84 -5.85 -4.49
CA TYR A 138 -17.35 -5.10 -3.33
C TYR A 138 -16.93 -6.03 -2.18
N SER A 139 -17.78 -7.00 -1.80
CA SER A 139 -17.44 -7.94 -0.73
C SER A 139 -16.17 -8.70 -1.04
N LYS A 140 -16.03 -9.23 -2.27
CA LYS A 140 -14.84 -9.96 -2.69
C LYS A 140 -13.56 -9.11 -2.62
N ILE A 141 -13.60 -7.86 -3.09
CA ILE A 141 -12.46 -6.94 -2.99
C ILE A 141 -12.14 -6.67 -1.52
N SER A 142 -13.16 -6.38 -0.70
CA SER A 142 -12.99 -6.14 0.73
C SER A 142 -12.36 -7.33 1.45
N ASP A 143 -12.80 -8.55 1.15
CA ASP A 143 -12.27 -9.77 1.76
C ASP A 143 -10.82 -10.03 1.33
N CYS A 144 -10.48 -9.81 0.06
CA CYS A 144 -9.10 -9.88 -0.42
C CYS A 144 -8.19 -8.88 0.34
N ILE A 145 -8.62 -7.62 0.47
CA ILE A 145 -7.84 -6.58 1.16
C ILE A 145 -7.61 -6.96 2.63
N LYS A 146 -8.65 -7.44 3.33
CA LYS A 146 -8.56 -7.90 4.73
C LYS A 146 -7.61 -9.07 4.88
N THR A 147 -7.65 -10.02 3.94
CA THR A 147 -6.74 -11.18 3.94
C THR A 147 -5.30 -10.73 3.75
N MET A 148 -5.02 -9.91 2.73
CA MET A 148 -3.67 -9.37 2.47
C MET A 148 -3.11 -8.63 3.70
N ARG A 149 -3.94 -7.78 4.33
CA ARG A 149 -3.51 -7.09 5.54
C ARG A 149 -3.20 -8.05 6.68
N THR A 150 -4.07 -9.05 6.91
CA THR A 150 -3.86 -10.05 7.97
C THR A 150 -2.54 -10.80 7.75
N GLU A 151 -2.22 -11.13 6.50
CA GLU A 151 -0.96 -11.80 6.15
C GLU A 151 0.27 -10.92 6.38
N LEU A 152 0.16 -9.61 6.09
CA LEU A 152 1.25 -8.65 6.34
C LEU A 152 1.57 -8.44 7.81
N ILE A 153 0.57 -8.49 8.69
CA ILE A 153 0.75 -8.22 10.12
C ILE A 153 0.89 -9.48 10.98
N ASP A 154 0.79 -10.67 10.39
CA ASP A 154 0.93 -11.96 11.12
C ASP A 154 2.41 -12.15 11.50
N PRO A 155 2.74 -12.12 12.82
CA PRO A 155 4.12 -12.27 13.26
C PRO A 155 4.69 -13.68 13.03
N ASN A 156 3.85 -14.66 12.70
CA ASN A 156 4.27 -16.05 12.46
C ASN A 156 4.57 -16.33 10.98
N LYS A 157 4.27 -15.39 10.08
CA LYS A 157 4.55 -15.50 8.64
C LYS A 157 5.77 -14.70 8.19
N ASN A 158 6.38 -13.88 9.07
CA ASN A 158 7.52 -13.01 8.80
C ASN A 158 8.78 -13.44 9.56
#